data_323fc3a4d614750364ed4c8da5a5a8e2
#
_entry.id   323fc3a4d614750364ed4c8da5a5a8e2
#
_cell.length_a   1.000
_cell.length_b   1.000
_cell.length_c   1.000
_cell.angle_alpha   90.00
_cell.angle_beta   90.00
_cell.angle_gamma   90.00
#
_symmetry.space_group_name_H-M   'P 1'
#
loop_
_entity.id
_entity.type
_entity.pdbx_description
1 polymer ?
#
loop_
_entity_poly.entity_id
_entity_poly.type
_entity_poly.pdbx_seq_one_letter_code
_entity_poly.pdbx_strand_id
1 'polypeptide(L)'
;MPRTSLTLRIAGGVAIVFGVLTIFSGGRTLLGSADMGAVVPFVLWFNTLAGLAYVVAGLGLWQGRRWAWPLSFVIFAATLLVFAAFGLHVAQGGAFEMRTVFAMTLRSTVWGWIAWVARQAFSGR
;
A
#
# COMPACT_ATOMS: atom_id res chain seq x y z
N MET A 1 24.95 6.45 -6.73
CA MET A 1 24.36 5.17 -6.27
C MET A 1 23.68 4.41 -7.37
N PRO A 2 24.40 4.02 -8.38
CA PRO A 2 23.74 3.44 -9.56
C PRO A 2 22.94 2.17 -9.24
N ARG A 3 23.51 1.28 -8.43
CA ARG A 3 22.84 0.03 -8.09
C ARG A 3 21.59 0.26 -7.26
N THR A 4 21.70 1.17 -6.29
CA THR A 4 20.57 1.52 -5.44
C THR A 4 19.49 2.21 -6.26
N SER A 5 19.90 3.02 -7.24
CA SER A 5 18.95 3.73 -8.11
C SER A 5 18.07 2.78 -8.90
N LEU A 6 18.63 1.68 -9.41
CA LEU A 6 17.83 0.72 -10.16
C LEU A 6 16.80 0.03 -9.25
N THR A 7 17.25 -0.44 -8.09
CA THR A 7 16.33 -1.08 -7.14
C THR A 7 15.26 -0.10 -6.67
N LEU A 8 15.65 1.16 -6.44
CA LEU A 8 14.72 2.19 -6.02
C LEU A 8 13.68 2.48 -7.10
N ARG A 9 14.09 2.50 -8.36
CA ARG A 9 13.16 2.70 -9.47
C ARG A 9 12.20 1.54 -9.61
N ILE A 10 12.68 0.31 -9.42
CA ILE A 10 11.81 -0.86 -9.45
C ILE A 10 10.77 -0.74 -8.33
N ALA A 11 11.19 -0.39 -7.12
CA ALA A 11 10.27 -0.20 -6.01
C ALA A 11 9.26 0.91 -6.31
N GLY A 12 9.71 2.01 -6.90
CA GLY A 12 8.84 3.11 -7.28
C GLY A 12 7.82 2.69 -8.33
N GLY A 13 8.27 1.93 -9.34
CA GLY A 13 7.38 1.42 -10.37
C GLY A 13 6.32 0.48 -9.81
N VAL A 14 6.72 -0.40 -8.91
CA VAL A 14 5.79 -1.31 -8.23
C VAL A 14 4.76 -0.51 -7.44
N ALA A 15 5.20 0.52 -6.71
CA ALA A 15 4.30 1.36 -5.94
C ALA A 15 3.29 2.09 -6.82
N ILE A 16 3.74 2.62 -7.96
CA ILE A 16 2.85 3.33 -8.88
C ILE A 16 1.80 2.39 -9.46
N VAL A 17 2.23 1.23 -9.94
CA VAL A 17 1.30 0.25 -10.52
C VAL A 17 0.31 -0.22 -9.46
N PHE A 18 0.81 -0.53 -8.27
CA PHE A 18 -0.04 -0.98 -7.17
C PHE A 18 -1.06 0.11 -6.79
N GLY A 19 -0.59 1.37 -6.76
CA GLY A 19 -1.46 2.50 -6.44
C GLY A 19 -2.55 2.70 -7.47
N VAL A 20 -2.21 2.67 -8.74
CA VAL A 20 -3.19 2.84 -9.83
C VAL A 20 -4.22 1.72 -9.79
N LEU A 21 -3.78 0.47 -9.63
CA LEU A 21 -4.70 -0.66 -9.55
C LEU A 21 -5.60 -0.56 -8.31
N THR A 22 -5.06 -0.09 -7.20
CA THR A 22 -5.81 0.07 -5.96
C THR A 22 -6.87 1.16 -6.10
N ILE A 23 -6.52 2.30 -6.70
CA ILE A 23 -7.47 3.38 -6.91
C ILE A 23 -8.60 2.92 -7.83
N PHE A 24 -8.25 2.24 -8.91
CA PHE A 24 -9.24 1.74 -9.85
C PHE A 24 -10.19 0.75 -9.18
N SER A 25 -9.64 -0.25 -8.50
CA SER A 25 -10.40 -1.29 -7.83
C SER A 25 -11.29 -0.72 -6.72
N GLY A 26 -10.70 0.11 -5.85
CA GLY A 26 -11.45 0.73 -4.75
C GLY A 26 -12.52 1.69 -5.25
N GLY A 27 -12.17 2.48 -6.26
CA GLY A 27 -13.12 3.42 -6.85
C GLY A 27 -14.33 2.73 -7.45
N ARG A 28 -14.11 1.64 -8.17
CA ARG A 28 -15.22 0.86 -8.74
C ARG A 28 -16.13 0.31 -7.66
N THR A 29 -15.55 -0.19 -6.57
CA THR A 29 -16.33 -0.73 -5.47
C THR A 29 -17.12 0.37 -4.76
N LEU A 30 -16.50 1.53 -4.52
CA LEU A 30 -17.17 2.66 -3.87
C LEU A 30 -18.30 3.21 -4.71
N LEU A 31 -18.16 3.17 -6.04
CA LEU A 31 -19.20 3.64 -6.95
C LEU A 31 -20.29 2.60 -7.17
N GLY A 32 -20.15 1.40 -6.59
CA GLY A 32 -21.15 0.36 -6.71
C GLY A 32 -21.11 -0.39 -8.04
N SER A 33 -20.09 -0.18 -8.87
CA SER A 33 -19.99 -0.83 -10.17
C SER A 33 -19.34 -2.20 -10.14
N ALA A 34 -18.88 -2.63 -8.96
CA ALA A 34 -18.28 -3.94 -8.77
C ALA A 34 -18.84 -4.58 -7.51
N ASP A 35 -19.21 -5.85 -7.61
CA ASP A 35 -19.68 -6.61 -6.45
C ASP A 35 -18.48 -7.34 -5.84
N MET A 36 -18.06 -6.90 -4.69
CA MET A 36 -16.89 -7.44 -4.00
C MET A 36 -17.26 -8.29 -2.78
N GLY A 37 -18.53 -8.62 -2.63
CA GLY A 37 -19.01 -9.42 -1.50
C GLY A 37 -19.08 -8.63 -0.21
N ALA A 38 -18.70 -9.24 0.91
CA ALA A 38 -18.75 -8.61 2.22
C ALA A 38 -17.61 -7.62 2.37
N VAL A 39 -17.86 -6.38 1.99
CA VAL A 39 -16.87 -5.30 2.05
C VAL A 39 -16.81 -4.73 3.47
N VAL A 40 -15.59 -4.53 3.96
CA VAL A 40 -15.36 -3.87 5.24
C VAL A 40 -15.11 -2.38 4.94
N PRO A 41 -16.03 -1.47 5.28
CA PRO A 41 -15.95 -0.09 4.79
C PRO A 41 -14.67 0.65 5.15
N PHE A 42 -14.21 0.55 6.39
CA PHE A 42 -13.01 1.29 6.77
C PHE A 42 -11.76 0.79 6.03
N VAL A 43 -11.71 -0.51 5.72
CA VAL A 43 -10.59 -1.07 4.95
C VAL A 43 -10.66 -0.60 3.51
N LEU A 44 -11.86 -0.60 2.92
CA LEU A 44 -12.06 -0.16 1.55
C LEU A 44 -11.66 1.31 1.38
N TRP A 45 -12.12 2.17 2.28
CA TRP A 45 -11.79 3.60 2.23
C TRP A 45 -10.29 3.82 2.43
N PHE A 46 -9.69 3.13 3.41
CA PHE A 46 -8.26 3.24 3.63
C PHE A 46 -7.49 2.84 2.39
N ASN A 47 -7.81 1.68 1.82
CA ASN A 47 -7.07 1.17 0.66
C ASN A 47 -7.19 2.10 -0.54
N THR A 48 -8.40 2.62 -0.78
CA THR A 48 -8.62 3.53 -1.92
C THR A 48 -7.81 4.81 -1.75
N LEU A 49 -7.86 5.41 -0.56
CA LEU A 49 -7.11 6.64 -0.28
C LEU A 49 -5.61 6.37 -0.25
N ALA A 50 -5.21 5.22 0.29
CA ALA A 50 -3.81 4.83 0.32
C ALA A 50 -3.24 4.66 -1.09
N GLY A 51 -4.07 4.27 -2.06
CA GLY A 51 -3.64 4.17 -3.44
C GLY A 51 -3.07 5.48 -3.96
N LEU A 52 -3.64 6.61 -3.56
CA LEU A 52 -3.10 7.92 -3.92
C LEU A 52 -1.71 8.10 -3.31
N ALA A 53 -1.55 7.73 -2.03
CA ALA A 53 -0.26 7.83 -1.37
C ALA A 53 0.77 6.89 -2.00
N TYR A 54 0.34 5.72 -2.47
CA TYR A 54 1.22 4.77 -3.17
C TYR A 54 1.80 5.42 -4.42
N VAL A 55 0.96 6.09 -5.21
CA VAL A 55 1.43 6.75 -6.44
C VAL A 55 2.41 7.87 -6.09
N VAL A 56 2.09 8.67 -5.10
CA VAL A 56 2.96 9.78 -4.68
C VAL A 56 4.31 9.25 -4.21
N ALA A 57 4.30 8.24 -3.34
CA ALA A 57 5.54 7.63 -2.86
C ALA A 57 6.32 7.00 -4.01
N GLY A 58 5.63 6.33 -4.92
CA GLY A 58 6.26 5.70 -6.08
C GLY A 58 6.96 6.71 -6.97
N LEU A 59 6.32 7.84 -7.23
CA LEU A 59 6.93 8.91 -8.01
C LEU A 59 8.17 9.44 -7.31
N GLY A 60 8.09 9.64 -5.99
CA GLY A 60 9.24 10.10 -5.22
C GLY A 60 10.40 9.11 -5.26
N LEU A 61 10.10 7.82 -5.12
CA LEU A 61 11.13 6.78 -5.20
C LEU A 61 11.76 6.74 -6.58
N TRP A 62 10.93 6.81 -7.62
CA TRP A 62 11.42 6.79 -9.00
C TRP A 62 12.35 7.95 -9.27
N GLN A 63 12.05 9.12 -8.71
CA GLN A 63 12.84 10.34 -8.89
C GLN A 63 14.00 10.46 -7.90
N GLY A 64 14.13 9.50 -6.98
CA GLY A 64 15.19 9.54 -5.98
C GLY A 64 14.98 10.61 -4.93
N ARG A 65 13.74 10.98 -4.65
CA ARG A 65 13.42 12.00 -3.66
C ARG A 65 13.52 11.44 -2.25
N ARG A 66 14.25 12.12 -1.41
CA ARG A 66 14.52 11.64 -0.06
C ARG A 66 13.24 11.57 0.80
N TRP A 67 12.26 12.45 0.56
CA TRP A 67 11.02 12.43 1.32
C TRP A 67 10.19 11.17 1.10
N ALA A 68 10.49 10.41 0.03
CA ALA A 68 9.78 9.16 -0.23
C ALA A 68 10.09 8.09 0.81
N TRP A 69 11.25 8.17 1.47
CA TRP A 69 11.64 7.23 2.52
C TRP A 69 10.65 7.26 3.70
N PRO A 70 10.48 8.42 4.39
CA PRO A 70 9.53 8.45 5.50
C PRO A 70 8.10 8.22 5.06
N LEU A 71 7.72 8.66 3.85
CA LEU A 71 6.38 8.40 3.35
C LEU A 71 6.13 6.91 3.18
N SER A 72 7.09 6.17 2.61
CA SER A 72 6.96 4.72 2.45
C SER A 72 6.82 4.03 3.81
N PHE A 73 7.55 4.49 4.80
CA PHE A 73 7.49 3.93 6.13
C PHE A 73 6.13 4.20 6.78
N VAL A 74 5.59 5.40 6.60
CA VAL A 74 4.27 5.76 7.12
C VAL A 74 3.19 4.90 6.45
N ILE A 75 3.29 4.70 5.14
CA ILE A 75 2.34 3.85 4.42
C ILE A 75 2.37 2.43 4.97
N PHE A 76 3.56 1.87 5.17
CA PHE A 76 3.70 0.53 5.72
C PHE A 76 3.10 0.44 7.12
N ALA A 77 3.44 1.40 8.00
CA ALA A 77 2.93 1.40 9.37
C ALA A 77 1.41 1.54 9.40
N ALA A 78 0.86 2.45 8.59
CA ALA A 78 -0.59 2.63 8.51
C ALA A 78 -1.28 1.37 7.99
N THR A 79 -0.67 0.70 7.01
CA THR A 79 -1.21 -0.55 6.47
C THR A 79 -1.26 -1.63 7.55
N LEU A 80 -0.20 -1.75 8.36
CA LEU A 80 -0.19 -2.72 9.46
C LEU A 80 -1.25 -2.39 10.51
N LEU A 81 -1.46 -1.12 10.81
CA LEU A 81 -2.49 -0.71 11.77
C LEU A 81 -3.88 -1.06 11.27
N VAL A 82 -4.16 -0.79 10.00
CA VAL A 82 -5.46 -1.12 9.42
C VAL A 82 -5.65 -2.62 9.33
N PHE A 83 -4.59 -3.36 9.01
CA PHE A 83 -4.65 -4.82 8.99
C PHE A 83 -4.96 -5.37 10.39
N ALA A 84 -4.34 -4.80 11.42
CA ALA A 84 -4.63 -5.20 12.80
C ALA A 84 -6.08 -4.89 13.17
N ALA A 85 -6.59 -3.71 12.79
CA ALA A 85 -7.98 -3.34 13.04
C ALA A 85 -8.94 -4.27 12.29
N PHE A 86 -8.58 -4.66 11.07
CA PHE A 86 -9.35 -5.63 10.30
C PHE A 86 -9.37 -6.98 11.01
N GLY A 87 -8.22 -7.42 11.54
CA GLY A 87 -8.13 -8.67 12.31
C GLY A 87 -9.05 -8.63 13.53
N LEU A 88 -9.11 -7.50 14.22
CA LEU A 88 -10.01 -7.33 15.35
C LEU A 88 -11.47 -7.41 14.89
N HIS A 89 -11.81 -6.78 13.76
CA HIS A 89 -13.13 -6.84 13.17
C HIS A 89 -13.56 -8.30 12.93
N VAL A 90 -12.65 -9.11 12.35
CA VAL A 90 -12.90 -10.52 12.09
C VAL A 90 -13.06 -11.30 13.40
N ALA A 91 -12.20 -11.02 14.39
CA ALA A 91 -12.23 -11.71 15.68
C ALA A 91 -13.53 -11.42 16.43
N GLN A 92 -14.16 -10.27 16.20
CA GLN A 92 -15.43 -9.90 16.81
C GLN A 92 -16.63 -10.40 16.01
N GLY A 93 -16.42 -11.26 15.02
CA GLY A 93 -17.48 -11.84 14.22
C GLY A 93 -17.95 -10.99 13.05
N GLY A 94 -17.21 -9.94 12.69
CA GLY A 94 -17.56 -9.11 11.55
C GLY A 94 -17.42 -9.87 10.24
N ALA A 95 -18.30 -9.58 9.29
CA ALA A 95 -18.25 -10.20 7.97
C ALA A 95 -17.02 -9.73 7.20
N PHE A 96 -16.43 -10.63 6.42
CA PHE A 96 -15.26 -10.30 5.61
C PHE A 96 -15.14 -11.28 4.45
N GLU A 97 -14.29 -10.91 3.48
CA GLU A 97 -13.92 -11.79 2.37
C GLU A 97 -12.45 -12.19 2.52
N MET A 98 -12.16 -13.44 2.22
CA MET A 98 -10.78 -13.92 2.23
C MET A 98 -9.90 -13.12 1.26
N ARG A 99 -10.49 -12.60 0.20
CA ARG A 99 -9.82 -11.71 -0.74
C ARG A 99 -9.20 -10.50 -0.03
N THR A 100 -9.89 -9.95 0.96
CA THR A 100 -9.36 -8.83 1.74
C THR A 100 -8.14 -9.25 2.57
N VAL A 101 -8.19 -10.45 3.14
CA VAL A 101 -7.05 -11.00 3.90
C VAL A 101 -5.81 -11.10 2.98
N PHE A 102 -5.98 -11.67 1.80
CA PHE A 102 -4.87 -11.78 0.85
C PHE A 102 -4.38 -10.41 0.41
N ALA A 103 -5.29 -9.49 0.12
CA ALA A 103 -4.92 -8.15 -0.32
C ALA A 103 -4.13 -7.41 0.75
N MET A 104 -4.57 -7.48 2.01
CA MET A 104 -3.86 -6.81 3.11
C MET A 104 -2.50 -7.45 3.38
N THR A 105 -2.42 -8.78 3.27
CA THR A 105 -1.13 -9.47 3.41
C THR A 105 -0.17 -9.06 2.32
N LEU A 106 -0.65 -9.02 1.07
CA LEU A 106 0.17 -8.61 -0.06
C LEU A 106 0.65 -7.16 0.10
N ARG A 107 -0.25 -6.25 0.48
CA ARG A 107 0.09 -4.84 0.69
C ARG A 107 1.14 -4.69 1.77
N SER A 108 0.96 -5.38 2.88
CA SER A 108 1.91 -5.31 3.99
C SER A 108 3.28 -5.80 3.56
N THR A 109 3.33 -6.92 2.83
CA THR A 109 4.59 -7.49 2.35
C THR A 109 5.28 -6.56 1.36
N VAL A 110 4.52 -6.07 0.37
CA VAL A 110 5.09 -5.21 -0.68
C VAL A 110 5.59 -3.91 -0.06
N TRP A 111 4.81 -3.28 0.82
CA TRP A 111 5.22 -2.01 1.40
C TRP A 111 6.32 -2.16 2.43
N GLY A 112 6.39 -3.31 3.11
CA GLY A 112 7.56 -3.63 3.94
C GLY A 112 8.82 -3.69 3.11
N TRP A 113 8.75 -4.34 1.94
CA TRP A 113 9.89 -4.41 1.02
C TRP A 113 10.25 -3.01 0.49
N ILE A 114 9.24 -2.24 0.05
CA ILE A 114 9.47 -0.89 -0.48
C ILE A 114 10.10 0.01 0.59
N ALA A 115 9.57 -0.03 1.81
CA ALA A 115 10.11 0.78 2.90
C ALA A 115 11.56 0.39 3.21
N TRP A 116 11.86 -0.90 3.17
CA TRP A 116 13.22 -1.39 3.39
C TRP A 116 14.16 -0.90 2.30
N VAL A 117 13.74 -1.00 1.03
CA VAL A 117 14.54 -0.52 -0.11
C VAL A 117 14.79 0.98 0.03
N ALA A 118 13.76 1.75 0.37
CA ALA A 118 13.90 3.19 0.54
C ALA A 118 14.87 3.52 1.67
N ARG A 119 14.78 2.79 2.76
CA ARG A 119 15.70 2.98 3.88
C ARG A 119 17.13 2.72 3.47
N GLN A 120 17.38 1.62 2.75
CA GLN A 120 18.73 1.29 2.29
C GLN A 120 19.27 2.38 1.36
N ALA A 121 18.41 2.95 0.51
CA ALA A 121 18.84 3.95 -0.45
C ALA A 121 19.18 5.29 0.20
N PHE A 122 18.45 5.69 1.26
CA PHE A 122 18.54 7.05 1.78
C PHE A 122 19.16 7.14 3.17
N SER A 123 19.29 6.06 3.90
CA SER A 123 19.79 6.12 5.28
C SER A 123 21.22 5.63 5.43
N GLY A 124 21.85 5.21 4.36
CA GLY A 124 23.19 4.68 4.42
C GLY A 124 24.29 5.73 4.41
N ARG A 125 24.02 6.98 4.72
CA ARG A 125 25.00 8.07 4.62
C ARG A 125 25.32 8.60 6.00
#